data_92eeecb9c3ff3c80d21e7575253f5ced
#
_entry.id   92eeecb9c3ff3c80d21e7575253f5ced
#
_cell.length_a   1.000
_cell.length_b   1.000
_cell.length_c   1.000
_cell.angle_alpha   90.00
_cell.angle_beta   90.00
_cell.angle_gamma   90.00
#
_symmetry.space_group_name_H-M   'P 1'
#
loop_
_entity.id
_entity.type
_entity.pdbx_description
1 polymer ?
#
loop_
_entity_poly.entity_id
_entity_poly.type
_entity_poly.pdbx_seq_one_letter_code
_entity_poly.pdbx_strand_id
1 'polypeptide(L)'
;VGFKGAIGVARRVLGRLGTVVAALGAVAVGLGAVHPAQAGYASLVVDGGTGEVLNAVNPDEQNHPASLTKMMTLYLTFEAIHQGRLHWEDELPVSRNAANKEPTKLGLEVGQTVSVKDCVLGMIVISANDGATVVGEALAGGSEQVFARMMTDKAHQLGMTNTVFRNASGLPDREQVTTARDMSRLAMALHRDFPQDYHYFATREFDFEGRHLTGHNRLMYRYPGMDGMKTGFTNASGSNLVSSAVHDGRRLFGVVFGGSSAKTRDTLMATLLDNAFANRDTDPKLVALAAGRPLTRVARARGTGRVAHAGRARTVHVAVAPVQRRGHAAAAHQRVASGHAGRHVTAHAHARTVKVAGKAAKGKVAGKTHGHHHKVAAD
;
A
#
# COMPACT_ATOMS: atom_id res chain seq x y z
N VAL A 1 -82.92 -7.63 43.04
CA VAL A 1 -82.55 -8.19 41.76
C VAL A 1 -81.16 -7.72 41.42
N GLY A 2 -80.26 -8.60 41.30
CA GLY A 2 -78.88 -8.86 41.40
C GLY A 2 -77.85 -8.01 40.65
N PHE A 3 -76.89 -7.55 41.39
CA PHE A 3 -75.57 -7.00 40.95
C PHE A 3 -74.52 -8.12 41.17
N LYS A 4 -74.36 -9.04 40.19
CA LYS A 4 -73.31 -10.04 40.20
C LYS A 4 -72.80 -10.38 38.80
N GLY A 5 -72.44 -9.40 37.99
CA GLY A 5 -71.98 -9.66 36.61
C GLY A 5 -70.75 -8.88 36.13
N ALA A 6 -70.23 -7.92 36.92
CA ALA A 6 -69.24 -6.97 36.40
C ALA A 6 -67.77 -7.21 36.85
N ILE A 7 -67.51 -8.20 37.74
CA ILE A 7 -66.13 -8.38 38.31
C ILE A 7 -65.30 -9.43 37.54
N GLY A 8 -65.92 -10.27 36.70
CA GLY A 8 -65.22 -11.36 35.99
C GLY A 8 -64.46 -10.94 34.73
N VAL A 9 -64.83 -9.83 34.10
CA VAL A 9 -64.24 -9.43 32.79
C VAL A 9 -62.98 -8.58 33.01
N ALA A 10 -62.90 -7.77 34.10
CA ALA A 10 -61.73 -6.94 34.36
C ALA A 10 -60.47 -7.72 34.71
N ARG A 11 -60.58 -8.91 35.31
CA ARG A 11 -59.38 -9.72 35.66
C ARG A 11 -58.72 -10.44 34.48
N ARG A 12 -59.43 -10.66 33.37
CA ARG A 12 -58.83 -11.33 32.17
C ARG A 12 -58.15 -10.36 31.21
N VAL A 13 -58.49 -9.08 31.28
CA VAL A 13 -57.83 -8.06 30.42
C VAL A 13 -56.52 -7.59 31.02
N LEU A 14 -56.38 -7.50 32.34
CA LEU A 14 -55.10 -7.15 32.98
C LEU A 14 -54.04 -8.26 32.90
N GLY A 15 -54.46 -9.53 32.83
CA GLY A 15 -53.49 -10.64 32.69
C GLY A 15 -52.82 -10.76 31.31
N ARG A 16 -53.49 -10.22 30.25
CA ARG A 16 -52.94 -10.21 28.89
C ARG A 16 -52.07 -9.01 28.56
N LEU A 17 -52.25 -7.90 29.23
CA LEU A 17 -51.35 -6.73 29.06
C LEU A 17 -49.99 -6.92 29.77
N GLY A 18 -49.96 -7.64 30.89
CA GLY A 18 -48.71 -7.95 31.60
C GLY A 18 -47.73 -8.84 30.79
N THR A 19 -48.27 -9.79 29.99
CA THR A 19 -47.44 -10.68 29.17
C THR A 19 -46.91 -10.05 27.89
N VAL A 20 -47.60 -9.06 27.32
CA VAL A 20 -47.12 -8.35 26.12
C VAL A 20 -46.01 -7.33 26.47
N VAL A 21 -46.09 -6.71 27.64
CA VAL A 21 -45.02 -5.78 28.09
C VAL A 21 -43.74 -6.53 28.47
N ALA A 22 -43.84 -7.74 29.03
CA ALA A 22 -42.67 -8.60 29.33
C ALA A 22 -42.01 -9.16 28.06
N ALA A 23 -42.77 -9.39 26.99
CA ALA A 23 -42.20 -9.86 25.70
C ALA A 23 -41.51 -8.75 24.90
N LEU A 24 -41.95 -7.49 25.01
CA LEU A 24 -41.30 -6.33 24.39
C LEU A 24 -40.02 -5.89 25.13
N GLY A 25 -39.97 -6.14 26.46
CA GLY A 25 -38.76 -5.85 27.25
C GLY A 25 -37.59 -6.81 26.98
N ALA A 26 -37.86 -8.06 26.54
CA ALA A 26 -36.81 -9.05 26.27
C ALA A 26 -36.15 -8.92 24.88
N VAL A 27 -36.78 -8.19 23.93
CA VAL A 27 -36.22 -7.93 22.60
C VAL A 27 -35.28 -6.72 22.58
N ALA A 28 -35.36 -5.83 23.58
CA ALA A 28 -34.52 -4.62 23.64
C ALA A 28 -33.10 -4.85 24.21
N VAL A 29 -32.79 -6.01 24.75
CA VAL A 29 -31.45 -6.31 25.34
C VAL A 29 -30.46 -6.90 24.32
N GLY A 30 -30.90 -7.16 23.08
CA GLY A 30 -30.08 -7.76 22.03
C GLY A 30 -29.44 -6.80 21.03
N LEU A 31 -29.69 -5.48 21.13
CA LEU A 31 -28.93 -4.49 20.38
C LEU A 31 -27.60 -4.26 21.10
N GLY A 32 -26.68 -5.21 20.97
CA GLY A 32 -25.28 -5.00 21.33
C GLY A 32 -24.83 -3.66 20.75
N ALA A 33 -24.35 -2.77 21.59
CA ALA A 33 -23.72 -1.54 21.15
C ALA A 33 -22.67 -1.93 20.10
N VAL A 34 -22.94 -1.58 18.84
CA VAL A 34 -21.96 -1.68 17.76
C VAL A 34 -20.90 -0.64 18.13
N HIS A 35 -19.93 -1.05 18.92
CA HIS A 35 -18.75 -0.23 19.13
C HIS A 35 -18.13 -0.08 17.75
N PRO A 36 -17.86 1.16 17.31
CA PRO A 36 -17.09 1.33 16.08
C PRO A 36 -15.83 0.49 16.24
N ALA A 37 -15.59 -0.42 15.32
CA ALA A 37 -14.38 -1.24 15.32
C ALA A 37 -13.21 -0.26 15.32
N GLN A 38 -12.62 -0.05 16.48
CA GLN A 38 -11.41 0.74 16.61
C GLN A 38 -10.34 -0.06 15.89
N ALA A 39 -9.74 0.52 14.83
CA ALA A 39 -8.69 -0.15 14.09
C ALA A 39 -7.68 -0.75 15.06
N GLY A 40 -7.25 -1.95 14.76
CA GLY A 40 -6.28 -2.67 15.57
C GLY A 40 -4.93 -1.94 15.59
N TYR A 41 -4.04 -2.41 16.43
CA TYR A 41 -2.63 -2.05 16.33
C TYR A 41 -1.86 -3.21 15.72
N ALA A 42 -0.93 -2.89 14.81
CA ALA A 42 -0.13 -3.90 14.17
C ALA A 42 1.29 -3.40 13.91
N SER A 43 2.24 -4.32 13.88
CA SER A 43 3.59 -4.04 13.39
C SER A 43 4.15 -5.22 12.61
N LEU A 44 5.03 -4.91 11.66
CA LEU A 44 5.78 -5.89 10.90
C LEU A 44 7.13 -5.30 10.52
N VAL A 45 8.20 -6.08 10.61
CA VAL A 45 9.50 -5.78 10.01
C VAL A 45 9.89 -6.94 9.11
N VAL A 46 10.28 -6.62 7.88
CA VAL A 46 10.75 -7.60 6.90
C VAL A 46 12.13 -7.21 6.38
N ASP A 47 12.94 -8.21 6.09
CA ASP A 47 14.19 -8.05 5.36
C ASP A 47 13.89 -7.80 3.88
N GLY A 48 14.41 -6.69 3.35
CA GLY A 48 14.13 -6.27 1.96
C GLY A 48 14.81 -7.13 0.90
N GLY A 49 15.86 -7.84 1.25
CA GLY A 49 16.58 -8.74 0.32
C GLY A 49 15.99 -10.14 0.27
N THR A 50 15.57 -10.68 1.43
CA THR A 50 15.09 -12.06 1.54
C THR A 50 13.57 -12.18 1.63
N GLY A 51 12.88 -11.11 2.04
CA GLY A 51 11.44 -11.14 2.36
C GLY A 51 11.12 -11.81 3.71
N GLU A 52 12.14 -12.18 4.50
CA GLU A 52 11.98 -12.81 5.80
C GLU A 52 11.31 -11.85 6.78
N VAL A 53 10.34 -12.36 7.55
CA VAL A 53 9.67 -11.62 8.62
C VAL A 53 10.51 -11.69 9.89
N LEU A 54 11.09 -10.57 10.28
CA LEU A 54 11.97 -10.45 11.45
C LEU A 54 11.22 -10.13 12.75
N ASN A 55 10.09 -9.42 12.63
CA ASN A 55 9.19 -9.12 13.74
C ASN A 55 7.76 -8.98 13.24
N ALA A 56 6.79 -9.48 14.00
CA ALA A 56 5.37 -9.35 13.67
C ALA A 56 4.49 -9.33 14.92
N VAL A 57 3.60 -8.34 14.98
CA VAL A 57 2.50 -8.29 15.96
C VAL A 57 1.22 -7.96 15.19
N ASN A 58 0.23 -8.84 15.26
CA ASN A 58 -1.05 -8.71 14.55
C ASN A 58 -0.89 -8.34 13.04
N PRO A 59 0.04 -8.97 12.29
CA PRO A 59 0.42 -8.49 10.96
C PRO A 59 -0.71 -8.57 9.94
N ASP A 60 -1.71 -9.41 10.17
CA ASP A 60 -2.85 -9.68 9.29
C ASP A 60 -4.16 -9.07 9.81
N GLU A 61 -4.11 -8.32 10.92
CA GLU A 61 -5.28 -7.58 11.43
C GLU A 61 -5.65 -6.45 10.48
N GLN A 62 -6.95 -6.32 10.18
CA GLN A 62 -7.45 -5.25 9.32
C GLN A 62 -7.29 -3.89 9.98
N ASN A 63 -6.73 -2.95 9.23
CA ASN A 63 -6.51 -1.57 9.60
C ASN A 63 -6.91 -0.64 8.47
N HIS A 64 -7.19 0.63 8.79
CA HIS A 64 -7.40 1.66 7.79
C HIS A 64 -6.03 2.25 7.39
N PRO A 65 -5.68 2.24 6.09
CA PRO A 65 -4.37 2.70 5.63
C PRO A 65 -4.12 4.19 5.87
N ALA A 66 -5.18 5.01 5.93
CA ALA A 66 -5.01 6.45 5.88
C ALA A 66 -4.14 6.85 4.67
N SER A 67 -3.26 7.86 4.82
CA SER A 67 -2.38 8.28 3.72
C SER A 67 -1.30 7.29 3.28
N LEU A 68 -1.20 6.11 3.89
CA LEU A 68 -0.40 5.02 3.32
C LEU A 68 -0.97 4.55 1.98
N THR A 69 -2.26 4.77 1.71
CA THR A 69 -2.93 4.59 0.42
C THR A 69 -2.15 5.20 -0.74
N LYS A 70 -1.55 6.38 -0.52
CA LYS A 70 -0.76 7.08 -1.56
C LYS A 70 0.45 6.29 -2.05
N MET A 71 0.91 5.28 -1.30
CA MET A 71 1.95 4.38 -1.79
C MET A 71 1.46 3.57 -3.01
N MET A 72 0.18 3.16 -3.04
CA MET A 72 -0.39 2.50 -4.22
C MET A 72 -0.64 3.49 -5.36
N THR A 73 -1.05 4.73 -5.05
CA THR A 73 -1.17 5.79 -6.06
C THR A 73 0.18 6.05 -6.72
N LEU A 74 1.26 6.16 -5.92
CA LEU A 74 2.63 6.30 -6.43
C LEU A 74 3.09 5.08 -7.23
N TYR A 75 2.74 3.86 -6.80
CA TYR A 75 3.04 2.64 -7.54
C TYR A 75 2.45 2.69 -8.96
N LEU A 76 1.15 3.01 -9.08
CA LEU A 76 0.48 3.12 -10.39
C LEU A 76 0.99 4.29 -11.20
N THR A 77 1.43 5.38 -10.56
CA THR A 77 2.06 6.52 -11.22
C THR A 77 3.39 6.14 -11.86
N PHE A 78 4.28 5.51 -11.08
CA PHE A 78 5.56 5.03 -11.59
C PHE A 78 5.38 3.97 -12.68
N GLU A 79 4.44 3.04 -12.49
CA GLU A 79 4.11 2.06 -13.53
C GLU A 79 3.67 2.74 -14.83
N ALA A 80 2.84 3.79 -14.75
CA ALA A 80 2.40 4.54 -15.92
C ALA A 80 3.54 5.30 -16.60
N ILE A 81 4.47 5.86 -15.83
CA ILE A 81 5.66 6.54 -16.35
C ILE A 81 6.58 5.53 -17.08
N HIS A 82 6.85 4.38 -16.47
CA HIS A 82 7.68 3.34 -17.09
C HIS A 82 7.05 2.72 -18.34
N GLN A 83 5.71 2.77 -18.45
CA GLN A 83 4.96 2.34 -19.63
C GLN A 83 4.80 3.46 -20.68
N GLY A 84 5.33 4.66 -20.45
CA GLY A 84 5.20 5.80 -21.35
C GLY A 84 3.78 6.37 -21.46
N ARG A 85 2.90 6.06 -20.49
CA ARG A 85 1.52 6.59 -20.41
C ARG A 85 1.44 7.94 -19.70
N LEU A 86 2.43 8.24 -18.88
CA LEU A 86 2.67 9.54 -18.25
C LEU A 86 4.16 9.89 -18.35
N HIS A 87 4.46 11.20 -18.30
CA HIS A 87 5.81 11.72 -18.19
C HIS A 87 5.90 12.65 -16.97
N TRP A 88 7.09 12.84 -16.45
CA TRP A 88 7.31 13.66 -15.24
C TRP A 88 6.82 15.11 -15.39
N GLU A 89 6.95 15.65 -16.59
CA GLU A 89 6.64 17.02 -16.96
C GLU A 89 5.21 17.20 -17.53
N ASP A 90 4.43 16.12 -17.64
CA ASP A 90 3.03 16.22 -18.10
C ASP A 90 2.22 17.08 -17.15
N GLU A 91 1.50 18.06 -17.72
CA GLU A 91 0.61 18.95 -17.00
C GLU A 91 -0.81 18.35 -16.94
N LEU A 92 -1.21 17.98 -15.73
CA LEU A 92 -2.51 17.34 -15.48
C LEU A 92 -3.55 18.37 -15.04
N PRO A 93 -4.78 18.32 -15.60
CA PRO A 93 -5.84 19.27 -15.24
C PRO A 93 -6.37 18.98 -13.83
N VAL A 94 -6.60 20.05 -13.07
CA VAL A 94 -7.16 19.96 -11.70
C VAL A 94 -8.69 20.01 -11.78
N SER A 95 -9.30 18.90 -11.42
CA SER A 95 -10.76 18.78 -11.34
C SER A 95 -11.33 19.47 -10.09
N ARG A 96 -12.64 19.72 -10.09
CA ARG A 96 -13.35 20.18 -8.88
C ARG A 96 -13.26 19.15 -7.74
N ASN A 97 -13.25 17.85 -8.04
CA ASN A 97 -13.11 16.81 -7.02
C ASN A 97 -11.73 16.86 -6.36
N ALA A 98 -10.65 17.03 -7.15
CA ALA A 98 -9.29 17.14 -6.64
C ALA A 98 -9.11 18.42 -5.80
N ALA A 99 -9.48 19.59 -6.31
CA ALA A 99 -9.34 20.87 -5.63
C ALA A 99 -10.07 20.91 -4.27
N ASN A 100 -11.23 20.23 -4.16
CA ASN A 100 -12.05 20.22 -2.96
C ASN A 100 -11.67 19.14 -1.93
N LYS A 101 -10.57 18.39 -2.14
CA LYS A 101 -10.14 17.39 -1.15
C LYS A 101 -9.78 18.05 0.19
N GLU A 102 -10.09 17.31 1.26
CA GLU A 102 -9.69 17.70 2.62
C GLU A 102 -8.16 17.77 2.74
N PRO A 103 -7.62 18.64 3.59
CA PRO A 103 -6.17 18.70 3.85
C PRO A 103 -5.60 17.34 4.36
N THR A 104 -4.29 17.06 4.13
CA THR A 104 -3.24 17.97 3.59
C THR A 104 -3.28 18.02 2.07
N LYS A 105 -2.89 19.15 1.49
CA LYS A 105 -2.97 19.35 0.05
C LYS A 105 -1.96 20.41 -0.44
N LEU A 106 -1.65 20.39 -1.72
CA LEU A 106 -0.87 21.42 -2.40
C LEU A 106 -1.63 22.75 -2.44
N GLY A 107 -2.96 22.71 -2.46
CA GLY A 107 -3.83 23.87 -2.59
C GLY A 107 -4.17 24.18 -4.03
N LEU A 108 -4.29 23.13 -4.86
CA LEU A 108 -4.61 23.24 -6.28
C LEU A 108 -6.00 23.81 -6.50
N GLU A 109 -6.17 24.62 -7.55
CA GLU A 109 -7.42 25.29 -7.90
C GLU A 109 -8.06 24.65 -9.13
N VAL A 110 -9.40 24.74 -9.23
CA VAL A 110 -10.18 24.20 -10.34
C VAL A 110 -9.78 24.88 -11.65
N GLY A 111 -9.41 24.08 -12.65
CA GLY A 111 -9.00 24.56 -13.97
C GLY A 111 -7.52 24.92 -14.09
N GLN A 112 -6.77 24.88 -13.01
CA GLN A 112 -5.31 24.91 -13.02
C GLN A 112 -4.76 23.60 -13.59
N THR A 113 -3.50 23.59 -14.02
CA THR A 113 -2.74 22.37 -14.27
C THR A 113 -1.64 22.21 -13.22
N VAL A 114 -1.17 21.00 -13.04
CA VAL A 114 -0.05 20.66 -12.14
C VAL A 114 0.77 19.52 -12.73
N SER A 115 2.09 19.60 -12.61
CA SER A 115 2.98 18.57 -13.15
C SER A 115 2.83 17.24 -12.39
N VAL A 116 3.03 16.11 -13.10
CA VAL A 116 3.11 14.79 -12.48
C VAL A 116 4.15 14.78 -11.38
N LYS A 117 5.30 15.42 -11.60
CA LYS A 117 6.39 15.54 -10.64
C LYS A 117 5.96 16.24 -9.36
N ASP A 118 5.26 17.37 -9.45
CA ASP A 118 4.77 18.09 -8.27
C ASP A 118 3.72 17.31 -7.51
N CYS A 119 2.85 16.58 -8.21
CA CYS A 119 1.91 15.65 -7.59
C CYS A 119 2.64 14.55 -6.81
N VAL A 120 3.67 13.93 -7.39
CA VAL A 120 4.48 12.89 -6.74
C VAL A 120 5.20 13.44 -5.50
N LEU A 121 5.90 14.58 -5.62
CA LEU A 121 6.57 15.22 -4.50
C LEU A 121 5.58 15.66 -3.42
N GLY A 122 4.45 16.25 -3.82
CA GLY A 122 3.37 16.61 -2.90
C GLY A 122 2.83 15.42 -2.13
N MET A 123 2.61 14.27 -2.78
CA MET A 123 2.19 13.02 -2.12
C MET A 123 3.22 12.52 -1.11
N ILE A 124 4.48 12.54 -1.46
CA ILE A 124 5.58 12.01 -0.63
C ILE A 124 5.84 12.92 0.56
N VAL A 125 6.05 14.20 0.33
CA VAL A 125 6.53 15.17 1.32
C VAL A 125 5.42 15.60 2.27
N ILE A 126 4.36 16.22 1.75
CA ILE A 126 3.27 16.78 2.56
C ILE A 126 2.02 15.91 2.55
N SER A 127 2.05 14.76 1.87
CA SER A 127 0.88 13.87 1.81
C SER A 127 -0.33 14.47 1.07
N ALA A 128 -0.10 15.23 0.00
CA ALA A 128 -1.11 15.98 -0.75
C ALA A 128 -2.26 15.07 -1.26
N ASN A 129 -3.50 15.36 -0.79
CA ASN A 129 -4.69 14.62 -1.18
C ASN A 129 -5.19 15.04 -2.57
N ASP A 130 -5.10 16.32 -2.89
CA ASP A 130 -5.42 16.88 -4.21
C ASP A 130 -4.50 16.32 -5.29
N GLY A 131 -3.18 16.37 -5.11
CA GLY A 131 -2.21 15.79 -6.05
C GLY A 131 -2.43 14.30 -6.29
N ALA A 132 -2.75 13.52 -5.23
CA ALA A 132 -3.09 12.10 -5.38
C ALA A 132 -4.34 11.90 -6.24
N THR A 133 -5.36 12.76 -6.05
CA THR A 133 -6.61 12.69 -6.80
C THR A 133 -6.43 13.08 -8.26
N VAL A 134 -5.65 14.16 -8.53
CA VAL A 134 -5.32 14.58 -9.90
C VAL A 134 -4.68 13.44 -10.69
N VAL A 135 -3.65 12.82 -10.14
CA VAL A 135 -2.99 11.68 -10.81
C VAL A 135 -3.94 10.49 -10.96
N GLY A 136 -4.72 10.18 -9.93
CA GLY A 136 -5.68 9.08 -9.99
C GLY A 136 -6.73 9.29 -11.08
N GLU A 137 -7.28 10.49 -11.21
CA GLU A 137 -8.23 10.83 -12.25
C GLU A 137 -7.59 10.79 -13.65
N ALA A 138 -6.38 11.30 -13.80
CA ALA A 138 -5.64 11.25 -15.07
C ALA A 138 -5.43 9.81 -15.57
N LEU A 139 -5.07 8.89 -14.66
CA LEU A 139 -4.84 7.48 -14.97
C LEU A 139 -6.13 6.69 -15.24
N ALA A 140 -7.29 7.21 -14.82
CA ALA A 140 -8.57 6.51 -14.85
C ALA A 140 -9.66 7.24 -15.65
N GLY A 141 -9.28 8.05 -16.63
CA GLY A 141 -10.22 8.75 -17.51
C GLY A 141 -11.15 9.74 -16.79
N GLY A 142 -10.63 10.40 -15.74
CA GLY A 142 -11.36 11.41 -14.95
C GLY A 142 -12.15 10.86 -13.76
N SER A 143 -12.02 9.57 -13.44
CA SER A 143 -12.82 8.95 -12.36
C SER A 143 -11.97 8.38 -11.23
N GLU A 144 -11.99 9.01 -10.07
CA GLU A 144 -11.32 8.49 -8.86
C GLU A 144 -11.87 7.12 -8.43
N GLN A 145 -13.16 6.84 -8.65
CA GLN A 145 -13.75 5.53 -8.34
C GLN A 145 -13.22 4.41 -9.24
N VAL A 146 -12.99 4.72 -10.53
CA VAL A 146 -12.32 3.78 -11.44
C VAL A 146 -10.89 3.56 -10.98
N PHE A 147 -10.18 4.62 -10.62
CA PHE A 147 -8.81 4.52 -10.10
C PHE A 147 -8.73 3.68 -8.82
N ALA A 148 -9.66 3.83 -7.89
CA ALA A 148 -9.71 3.04 -6.66
C ALA A 148 -9.88 1.53 -6.94
N ARG A 149 -10.63 1.16 -7.99
CA ARG A 149 -10.70 -0.23 -8.45
C ARG A 149 -9.37 -0.69 -9.02
N MET A 150 -8.72 0.11 -9.87
CA MET A 150 -7.39 -0.19 -10.40
C MET A 150 -6.37 -0.40 -9.28
N MET A 151 -6.40 0.43 -8.22
CA MET A 151 -5.55 0.28 -7.05
C MET A 151 -5.80 -1.05 -6.32
N THR A 152 -7.06 -1.46 -6.17
CA THR A 152 -7.43 -2.72 -5.51
C THR A 152 -7.00 -3.92 -6.35
N ASP A 153 -7.22 -3.88 -7.66
CA ASP A 153 -6.80 -4.93 -8.59
C ASP A 153 -5.27 -5.09 -8.59
N LYS A 154 -4.54 -3.97 -8.59
CA LYS A 154 -3.08 -3.97 -8.47
C LYS A 154 -2.62 -4.53 -7.13
N ALA A 155 -3.29 -4.17 -6.03
CA ALA A 155 -2.99 -4.72 -4.71
C ALA A 155 -3.11 -6.25 -4.72
N HIS A 156 -4.17 -6.80 -5.28
CA HIS A 156 -4.37 -8.24 -5.39
C HIS A 156 -3.30 -8.91 -6.27
N GLN A 157 -2.90 -8.28 -7.38
CA GLN A 157 -1.78 -8.75 -8.22
C GLN A 157 -0.45 -8.79 -7.45
N LEU A 158 -0.23 -7.87 -6.52
CA LEU A 158 0.95 -7.84 -5.64
C LEU A 158 0.84 -8.79 -4.44
N GLY A 159 -0.24 -9.58 -4.35
CA GLY A 159 -0.50 -10.49 -3.25
C GLY A 159 -1.06 -9.82 -1.98
N MET A 160 -1.52 -8.57 -2.06
CA MET A 160 -2.17 -7.84 -0.97
C MET A 160 -3.65 -8.23 -0.86
N THR A 161 -3.92 -9.48 -0.53
CA THR A 161 -5.26 -10.10 -0.62
C THR A 161 -6.26 -9.57 0.41
N ASN A 162 -5.80 -8.87 1.44
CA ASN A 162 -6.63 -8.28 2.49
C ASN A 162 -6.74 -6.75 2.36
N THR A 163 -6.51 -6.21 1.15
CA THR A 163 -6.49 -4.78 0.89
C THR A 163 -7.57 -4.38 -0.11
N VAL A 164 -8.32 -3.34 0.25
CA VAL A 164 -9.30 -2.67 -0.61
C VAL A 164 -9.05 -1.17 -0.54
N PHE A 165 -8.91 -0.53 -1.69
CA PHE A 165 -8.84 0.92 -1.82
C PHE A 165 -10.16 1.50 -2.32
N ARG A 166 -10.54 2.69 -1.82
CA ARG A 166 -11.79 3.40 -2.17
C ARG A 166 -11.55 4.79 -2.74
N ASN A 167 -10.36 5.35 -2.55
CA ASN A 167 -9.93 6.63 -3.11
C ASN A 167 -8.42 6.67 -3.29
N ALA A 168 -7.92 7.68 -4.00
CA ALA A 168 -6.51 7.83 -4.33
C ALA A 168 -5.64 8.29 -3.15
N SER A 169 -6.24 8.92 -2.14
CA SER A 169 -5.53 9.70 -1.13
C SER A 169 -5.45 9.06 0.25
N GLY A 170 -6.37 8.16 0.58
CA GLY A 170 -6.49 7.58 1.91
C GLY A 170 -7.38 8.39 2.86
N LEU A 171 -8.20 9.29 2.32
CA LEU A 171 -9.27 9.93 3.09
C LEU A 171 -10.24 8.87 3.63
N PRO A 172 -10.90 9.14 4.77
CA PRO A 172 -11.71 8.15 5.46
C PRO A 172 -12.79 7.51 4.59
N ASP A 173 -12.78 6.19 4.54
CA ASP A 173 -13.83 5.34 4.00
C ASP A 173 -13.83 4.04 4.81
N ARG A 174 -15.01 3.56 5.21
CA ARG A 174 -15.14 2.37 6.08
C ARG A 174 -14.71 1.08 5.41
N GLU A 175 -14.83 1.01 4.10
CA GLU A 175 -14.46 -0.15 3.30
C GLU A 175 -13.01 -0.10 2.81
N GLN A 176 -12.30 1.00 3.07
CA GLN A 176 -10.89 1.15 2.75
C GLN A 176 -10.03 0.51 3.84
N VAL A 177 -9.54 -0.69 3.58
CA VAL A 177 -8.84 -1.52 4.56
C VAL A 177 -7.54 -2.10 3.99
N THR A 178 -6.63 -2.44 4.89
CA THR A 178 -5.35 -3.10 4.57
C THR A 178 -4.82 -3.83 5.81
N THR A 179 -3.66 -4.48 5.67
CA THR A 179 -2.93 -5.11 6.79
C THR A 179 -1.46 -4.67 6.80
N ALA A 180 -0.76 -4.89 7.91
CA ALA A 180 0.67 -4.58 7.98
C ALA A 180 1.47 -5.45 6.99
N ARG A 181 1.08 -6.70 6.82
CA ARG A 181 1.70 -7.61 5.84
C ARG A 181 1.51 -7.11 4.41
N ASP A 182 0.31 -6.69 4.05
CA ASP A 182 0.03 -6.21 2.69
C ASP A 182 0.80 -4.92 2.40
N MET A 183 0.86 -3.98 3.36
CA MET A 183 1.64 -2.76 3.18
C MET A 183 3.15 -3.03 3.08
N SER A 184 3.67 -4.07 3.73
CA SER A 184 5.07 -4.47 3.55
C SER A 184 5.34 -5.02 2.15
N ARG A 185 4.38 -5.77 1.57
CA ARG A 185 4.46 -6.23 0.16
C ARG A 185 4.53 -5.06 -0.80
N LEU A 186 3.68 -4.05 -0.59
CA LEU A 186 3.69 -2.84 -1.42
C LEU A 186 5.01 -2.07 -1.29
N ALA A 187 5.55 -1.95 -0.08
CA ALA A 187 6.84 -1.29 0.15
C ALA A 187 7.99 -2.01 -0.59
N MET A 188 8.05 -3.34 -0.49
CA MET A 188 9.02 -4.15 -1.21
C MET A 188 8.82 -4.07 -2.72
N ALA A 189 7.57 -4.08 -3.20
CA ALA A 189 7.26 -3.97 -4.63
C ALA A 189 7.69 -2.62 -5.19
N LEU A 190 7.44 -1.50 -4.50
CA LEU A 190 7.91 -0.17 -4.92
C LEU A 190 9.44 -0.12 -5.08
N HIS A 191 10.17 -0.72 -4.16
CA HIS A 191 11.63 -0.75 -4.25
C HIS A 191 12.15 -1.68 -5.36
N ARG A 192 11.51 -2.84 -5.54
CA ARG A 192 11.91 -3.85 -6.52
C ARG A 192 11.59 -3.42 -7.96
N ASP A 193 10.38 -2.89 -8.17
CA ASP A 193 9.84 -2.65 -9.51
C ASP A 193 10.26 -1.28 -10.06
N PHE A 194 10.53 -0.31 -9.16
CA PHE A 194 10.88 1.07 -9.52
C PHE A 194 12.15 1.55 -8.80
N PRO A 195 13.29 0.83 -8.92
CA PRO A 195 14.52 1.19 -8.20
C PRO A 195 15.05 2.57 -8.60
N GLN A 196 14.78 3.02 -9.83
CA GLN A 196 15.22 4.34 -10.33
C GLN A 196 14.41 5.48 -9.71
N ASP A 197 13.11 5.27 -9.41
CA ASP A 197 12.22 6.28 -8.84
C ASP A 197 12.15 6.21 -7.31
N TYR A 198 12.65 5.12 -6.74
CA TYR A 198 12.58 4.88 -5.29
C TYR A 198 13.23 5.99 -4.47
N HIS A 199 14.26 6.66 -5.01
CA HIS A 199 14.96 7.77 -4.34
C HIS A 199 14.04 8.94 -3.98
N TYR A 200 12.90 9.12 -4.70
CA TYR A 200 11.92 10.16 -4.38
C TYR A 200 11.35 10.01 -2.96
N PHE A 201 11.23 8.77 -2.44
CA PHE A 201 10.76 8.55 -1.07
C PHE A 201 11.68 9.13 0.01
N ALA A 202 12.96 9.40 -0.32
CA ALA A 202 13.91 10.05 0.56
C ALA A 202 13.78 11.58 0.57
N THR A 203 12.93 12.18 -0.28
CA THR A 203 12.71 13.62 -0.33
C THR A 203 12.08 14.11 0.96
N ARG A 204 12.77 15.06 1.62
CA ARG A 204 12.35 15.61 2.92
C ARG A 204 11.60 16.91 2.79
N GLU A 205 11.88 17.66 1.75
CA GLU A 205 11.32 18.99 1.47
C GLU A 205 11.37 19.30 -0.02
N PHE A 206 10.51 20.17 -0.52
CA PHE A 206 10.54 20.66 -1.89
C PHE A 206 9.83 22.01 -1.99
N ASP A 207 10.12 22.75 -3.05
CA ASP A 207 9.51 24.04 -3.33
C ASP A 207 8.37 23.87 -4.33
N PHE A 208 7.19 24.40 -3.98
CA PHE A 208 6.03 24.41 -4.85
C PHE A 208 5.39 25.78 -4.87
N GLU A 209 5.32 26.41 -6.05
CA GLU A 209 4.76 27.76 -6.26
C GLU A 209 5.30 28.80 -5.26
N GLY A 210 6.62 28.83 -5.08
CA GLY A 210 7.29 29.74 -4.15
C GLY A 210 7.14 29.42 -2.67
N ARG A 211 6.47 28.31 -2.31
CA ARG A 211 6.33 27.84 -0.93
C ARG A 211 7.31 26.71 -0.65
N HIS A 212 8.11 26.86 0.40
CA HIS A 212 8.96 25.77 0.89
C HIS A 212 8.16 24.82 1.76
N LEU A 213 8.04 23.56 1.34
CA LEU A 213 7.22 22.53 1.97
C LEU A 213 8.08 21.47 2.64
N THR A 214 7.91 21.27 3.95
CA THR A 214 8.67 20.33 4.78
C THR A 214 7.87 19.05 5.05
N GLY A 215 8.55 17.90 5.00
CA GLY A 215 7.95 16.57 5.12
C GLY A 215 7.38 16.24 6.49
N HIS A 216 6.31 15.43 6.47
CA HIS A 216 5.63 14.96 7.66
C HIS A 216 6.32 13.75 8.32
N ASN A 217 7.23 13.06 7.62
CA ASN A 217 7.94 11.91 8.17
C ASN A 217 9.14 12.36 9.02
N ARG A 218 8.86 12.73 10.27
CA ARG A 218 9.89 13.25 11.19
C ARG A 218 10.98 12.22 11.53
N LEU A 219 10.73 10.94 11.40
CA LEU A 219 11.71 9.90 11.67
C LEU A 219 12.84 9.89 10.63
N MET A 220 12.58 10.27 9.37
CA MET A 220 13.59 10.43 8.32
C MET A 220 14.69 11.43 8.66
N TYR A 221 14.40 12.42 9.53
CA TYR A 221 15.40 13.41 9.93
C TYR A 221 16.30 12.94 11.07
N ARG A 222 15.93 11.85 11.76
CA ARG A 222 16.53 11.43 13.03
C ARG A 222 17.12 10.03 13.00
N TYR A 223 16.59 9.15 12.15
CA TYR A 223 17.01 7.75 12.08
C TYR A 223 18.05 7.58 10.97
N PRO A 224 19.31 7.21 11.29
CA PRO A 224 20.35 6.99 10.30
C PRO A 224 19.93 5.92 9.26
N GLY A 225 20.28 6.16 8.00
CA GLY A 225 19.99 5.22 6.92
C GLY A 225 18.52 5.12 6.50
N MET A 226 17.60 5.88 7.12
CA MET A 226 16.20 5.90 6.68
C MET A 226 16.03 6.69 5.38
N ASP A 227 15.46 6.04 4.37
CA ASP A 227 15.24 6.59 3.02
C ASP A 227 13.77 6.50 2.54
N GLY A 228 12.84 6.35 3.45
CA GLY A 228 11.41 6.32 3.15
C GLY A 228 10.56 5.88 4.34
N MET A 229 9.23 5.71 4.23
CA MET A 229 8.48 5.91 3.01
C MET A 229 7.30 6.88 3.26
N LYS A 230 6.30 6.46 4.05
CA LYS A 230 5.03 7.20 4.17
C LYS A 230 4.41 7.15 5.54
N THR A 231 3.90 8.30 6.01
CA THR A 231 3.08 8.43 7.22
C THR A 231 1.59 8.46 6.87
N GLY A 232 0.75 8.06 7.82
CA GLY A 232 -0.70 8.18 7.73
C GLY A 232 -1.32 8.46 9.09
N PHE A 233 -2.44 9.16 9.10
CA PHE A 233 -3.24 9.41 10.29
C PHE A 233 -4.72 9.55 9.94
N THR A 234 -5.57 8.89 10.68
CA THR A 234 -6.99 9.18 10.82
C THR A 234 -7.41 8.92 12.27
N ASN A 235 -8.51 9.50 12.71
CA ASN A 235 -9.03 9.21 14.06
C ASN A 235 -9.33 7.71 14.26
N ALA A 236 -9.73 7.02 13.19
CA ALA A 236 -10.02 5.59 13.25
C ALA A 236 -8.75 4.72 13.30
N SER A 237 -7.71 5.08 12.53
CA SER A 237 -6.49 4.26 12.42
C SER A 237 -5.40 4.61 13.43
N GLY A 238 -5.46 5.78 14.09
CA GLY A 238 -4.31 6.31 14.81
C GLY A 238 -3.15 6.71 13.88
N SER A 239 -1.96 6.80 14.43
CA SER A 239 -0.74 7.17 13.69
C SER A 239 -0.07 5.96 13.06
N ASN A 240 0.02 5.95 11.73
CA ASN A 240 0.58 4.88 10.91
C ASN A 240 1.91 5.29 10.27
N LEU A 241 2.77 4.31 9.97
CA LEU A 241 4.05 4.54 9.28
C LEU A 241 4.47 3.28 8.52
N VAL A 242 4.86 3.46 7.27
CA VAL A 242 5.73 2.52 6.55
C VAL A 242 7.09 3.17 6.41
N SER A 243 8.13 2.47 6.83
CA SER A 243 9.53 2.93 6.77
C SER A 243 10.39 1.99 5.96
N SER A 244 11.45 2.54 5.40
CA SER A 244 12.59 1.83 4.86
C SER A 244 13.87 2.41 5.44
N ALA A 245 14.79 1.54 5.80
CA ALA A 245 16.12 1.93 6.28
C ALA A 245 17.19 0.94 5.79
N VAL A 246 18.41 1.46 5.61
CA VAL A 246 19.57 0.68 5.16
C VAL A 246 20.72 0.87 6.16
N HIS A 247 21.24 -0.24 6.71
CA HIS A 247 22.48 -0.28 7.49
C HIS A 247 23.39 -1.35 6.90
N ASP A 248 24.64 -1.02 6.64
CA ASP A 248 25.67 -1.93 6.13
C ASP A 248 25.23 -2.72 4.89
N GLY A 249 24.49 -2.06 3.98
CA GLY A 249 23.97 -2.66 2.76
C GLY A 249 22.71 -3.53 2.95
N ARG A 250 22.28 -3.81 4.18
CA ARG A 250 21.04 -4.51 4.49
C ARG A 250 19.87 -3.54 4.54
N ARG A 251 18.81 -3.81 3.79
CA ARG A 251 17.57 -3.02 3.80
C ARG A 251 16.49 -3.70 4.62
N LEU A 252 15.84 -2.95 5.47
CA LEU A 252 14.64 -3.37 6.18
C LEU A 252 13.44 -2.49 5.82
N PHE A 253 12.26 -3.12 5.74
CA PHE A 253 10.98 -2.42 5.68
C PHE A 253 10.22 -2.64 6.99
N GLY A 254 9.77 -1.54 7.59
CA GLY A 254 8.96 -1.56 8.80
C GLY A 254 7.56 -1.00 8.57
N VAL A 255 6.55 -1.62 9.16
CA VAL A 255 5.16 -1.15 9.16
C VAL A 255 4.65 -1.04 10.59
N VAL A 256 4.03 0.08 10.95
CA VAL A 256 3.35 0.30 12.23
C VAL A 256 1.97 0.89 11.96
N PHE A 257 0.94 0.28 12.52
CA PHE A 257 -0.43 0.78 12.59
C PHE A 257 -0.84 1.07 14.03
N GLY A 258 -1.73 2.05 14.20
CA GLY A 258 -2.43 2.28 15.45
C GLY A 258 -1.64 2.99 16.53
N GLY A 259 -0.54 3.67 16.22
CA GLY A 259 0.18 4.47 17.21
C GLY A 259 -0.68 5.57 17.83
N SER A 260 -0.64 5.72 19.17
CA SER A 260 -1.41 6.73 19.90
C SER A 260 -0.98 8.18 19.58
N SER A 261 0.21 8.35 19.04
CA SER A 261 0.74 9.62 18.53
C SER A 261 1.84 9.38 17.51
N ALA A 262 2.18 10.42 16.74
CA ALA A 262 3.34 10.37 15.83
C ALA A 262 4.64 10.08 16.59
N LYS A 263 4.82 10.63 17.80
CA LYS A 263 6.02 10.40 18.63
C LYS A 263 6.14 8.94 19.07
N THR A 264 5.07 8.34 19.60
CA THR A 264 5.08 6.93 20.05
C THR A 264 5.26 5.98 18.89
N ARG A 265 4.61 6.23 17.74
CA ARG A 265 4.79 5.49 16.50
C ARG A 265 6.24 5.53 16.02
N ASP A 266 6.87 6.72 15.98
CA ASP A 266 8.26 6.90 15.55
C ASP A 266 9.23 6.19 16.47
N THR A 267 9.03 6.31 17.82
CA THR A 267 9.86 5.61 18.80
C THR A 267 9.75 4.08 18.64
N LEU A 268 8.53 3.57 18.47
CA LEU A 268 8.32 2.15 18.21
C LEU A 268 9.02 1.70 16.94
N MET A 269 8.87 2.44 15.83
CA MET A 269 9.50 2.08 14.55
C MET A 269 11.02 2.04 14.67
N ALA A 270 11.65 3.04 15.31
CA ALA A 270 13.09 3.03 15.56
C ALA A 270 13.52 1.78 16.37
N THR A 271 12.81 1.46 17.45
CA THR A 271 13.11 0.28 18.28
C THR A 271 12.96 -1.02 17.48
N LEU A 272 11.92 -1.13 16.65
CA LEU A 272 11.71 -2.31 15.81
C LEU A 272 12.85 -2.51 14.80
N LEU A 273 13.28 -1.43 14.16
CA LEU A 273 14.38 -1.46 13.19
C LEU A 273 15.72 -1.77 13.87
N ASP A 274 16.03 -1.10 15.00
CA ASP A 274 17.28 -1.34 15.77
C ASP A 274 17.39 -2.80 16.22
N ASN A 275 16.29 -3.37 16.71
CA ASN A 275 16.27 -4.76 17.13
C ASN A 275 16.43 -5.70 15.94
N ALA A 276 15.76 -5.43 14.82
CA ALA A 276 15.83 -6.26 13.61
C ALA A 276 17.24 -6.21 12.97
N PHE A 277 17.87 -5.03 12.88
CA PHE A 277 19.25 -4.93 12.41
C PHE A 277 20.24 -5.67 13.31
N ALA A 278 19.99 -5.67 14.61
CA ALA A 278 20.79 -6.39 15.59
C ALA A 278 20.40 -7.87 15.77
N ASN A 279 19.47 -8.39 14.95
CA ASN A 279 18.90 -9.75 15.05
C ASN A 279 18.37 -10.07 16.46
N ARG A 280 17.69 -9.11 17.09
CA ARG A 280 17.07 -9.24 18.42
C ARG A 280 15.56 -9.24 18.30
N ASP A 281 14.91 -10.04 19.15
CA ASP A 281 13.46 -10.01 19.28
C ASP A 281 12.98 -8.68 19.90
N THR A 282 11.81 -8.22 19.45
CA THR A 282 11.10 -7.10 20.08
C THR A 282 9.96 -7.63 20.94
N ASP A 283 9.85 -7.17 22.19
CA ASP A 283 8.72 -7.53 23.05
C ASP A 283 7.40 -7.01 22.44
N PRO A 284 6.43 -7.89 22.14
CA PRO A 284 5.13 -7.49 21.59
C PRO A 284 4.37 -6.47 22.45
N LYS A 285 4.67 -6.40 23.75
CA LYS A 285 4.07 -5.41 24.66
C LYS A 285 4.41 -3.96 24.27
N LEU A 286 5.57 -3.73 23.67
CA LEU A 286 5.97 -2.40 23.20
C LEU A 286 5.00 -1.87 22.13
N VAL A 287 4.51 -2.75 21.25
CA VAL A 287 3.55 -2.39 20.20
C VAL A 287 2.21 -1.98 20.82
N ALA A 288 1.71 -2.76 21.79
CA ALA A 288 0.47 -2.44 22.51
C ALA A 288 0.58 -1.12 23.30
N LEU A 289 1.72 -0.88 23.96
CA LEU A 289 1.99 0.37 24.69
C LEU A 289 2.03 1.58 23.75
N ALA A 290 2.66 1.46 22.60
CA ALA A 290 2.71 2.52 21.59
C ALA A 290 1.33 2.86 21.02
N ALA A 291 0.42 1.90 21.02
CA ALA A 291 -1.00 2.09 20.66
C ALA A 291 -1.84 2.70 21.81
N GLY A 292 -1.25 2.91 23.01
CA GLY A 292 -1.98 3.40 24.17
C GLY A 292 -2.97 2.37 24.73
N ARG A 293 -2.75 1.07 24.46
CA ARG A 293 -3.63 0.00 24.95
C ARG A 293 -3.15 -0.57 26.27
N PRO A 294 -4.04 -0.87 27.22
CA PRO A 294 -3.66 -1.57 28.44
C PRO A 294 -3.12 -2.97 28.09
N LEU A 295 -2.14 -3.44 28.84
CA LEU A 295 -1.48 -4.73 28.66
C LEU A 295 -2.39 -5.92 29.08
N THR A 296 -3.62 -5.97 28.57
CA THR A 296 -4.44 -7.17 28.66
C THR A 296 -3.85 -8.19 27.69
N ARG A 297 -3.49 -9.38 28.23
CA ARG A 297 -2.86 -10.52 27.58
C ARG A 297 -2.75 -10.41 26.06
N VAL A 298 -1.61 -9.96 25.56
CA VAL A 298 -1.28 -10.09 24.15
C VAL A 298 -1.17 -11.59 23.87
N ALA A 299 -2.08 -12.13 23.07
CA ALA A 299 -1.98 -13.51 22.63
C ALA A 299 -0.68 -13.62 21.83
N ARG A 300 0.29 -14.34 22.37
CA ARG A 300 1.49 -14.74 21.63
C ARG A 300 0.99 -15.58 20.46
N ALA A 301 1.05 -15.06 19.25
CA ALA A 301 0.98 -15.90 18.06
C ALA A 301 2.22 -16.80 18.10
N ARG A 302 2.07 -17.97 18.72
CA ARG A 302 3.09 -19.01 18.63
C ARG A 302 3.18 -19.38 17.18
N GLY A 303 4.26 -18.97 16.51
CA GLY A 303 4.73 -19.60 15.30
C GLY A 303 4.96 -21.07 15.62
N THR A 304 3.96 -21.91 15.43
CA THR A 304 4.10 -23.36 15.44
C THR A 304 4.73 -23.80 14.15
N GLY A 305 5.96 -23.37 13.91
CA GLY A 305 6.91 -24.09 13.09
C GLY A 305 7.42 -25.30 13.88
N ARG A 306 6.51 -26.21 14.22
CA ARG A 306 6.89 -27.54 14.68
C ARG A 306 7.33 -28.30 13.42
N VAL A 307 8.62 -28.27 13.17
CA VAL A 307 9.27 -29.32 12.34
C VAL A 307 8.97 -30.62 13.07
N ALA A 308 8.00 -31.38 12.58
CA ALA A 308 7.79 -32.75 13.00
C ALA A 308 9.01 -33.54 12.57
N HIS A 309 9.91 -33.82 13.50
CA HIS A 309 10.86 -34.92 13.32
C HIS A 309 10.04 -36.17 13.07
N ALA A 310 10.11 -36.69 11.85
CA ALA A 310 9.53 -37.94 11.44
C ALA A 310 10.10 -39.06 12.29
N GLY A 311 9.31 -39.48 13.29
CA GLY A 311 9.51 -40.72 13.97
C GLY A 311 9.06 -41.86 13.06
N ARG A 312 9.99 -42.78 12.79
CA ARG A 312 9.88 -44.16 12.33
C ARG A 312 8.67 -44.50 11.46
N ALA A 313 8.95 -44.70 10.18
CA ALA A 313 8.11 -45.37 9.22
C ALA A 313 7.67 -46.74 9.75
N ARG A 314 6.38 -46.91 10.00
CA ARG A 314 5.72 -48.22 10.10
C ARG A 314 5.35 -48.59 8.66
N THR A 315 6.06 -49.57 8.13
CA THR A 315 5.75 -50.19 6.84
C THR A 315 4.40 -50.85 6.92
N VAL A 316 3.40 -50.31 6.25
CA VAL A 316 2.12 -50.98 6.01
C VAL A 316 2.22 -51.61 4.63
N HIS A 317 2.34 -52.95 4.60
CA HIS A 317 2.18 -53.74 3.38
C HIS A 317 0.77 -53.65 2.89
N VAL A 318 0.54 -52.91 1.82
CA VAL A 318 -0.70 -53.00 1.05
C VAL A 318 -0.50 -54.06 -0.04
N ALA A 319 -1.20 -55.19 0.07
CA ALA A 319 -1.23 -56.25 -0.93
C ALA A 319 -1.92 -55.70 -2.20
N VAL A 320 -1.17 -55.65 -3.30
CA VAL A 320 -1.68 -55.32 -4.63
C VAL A 320 -2.14 -56.66 -5.27
N ALA A 321 -3.46 -56.80 -5.48
CA ALA A 321 -4.02 -57.90 -6.26
C ALA A 321 -3.68 -57.73 -7.76
N PRO A 322 -3.41 -58.81 -8.52
CA PRO A 322 -3.04 -58.70 -9.94
C PRO A 322 -4.29 -58.46 -10.80
N VAL A 323 -4.23 -57.40 -11.60
CA VAL A 323 -5.21 -57.13 -12.65
C VAL A 323 -4.86 -58.00 -13.88
N GLN A 324 -5.77 -58.90 -14.23
CA GLN A 324 -5.72 -59.75 -15.43
C GLN A 324 -5.73 -58.90 -16.71
N ARG A 325 -4.71 -59.07 -17.54
CA ARG A 325 -4.68 -58.65 -18.94
C ARG A 325 -5.66 -59.50 -19.76
N ARG A 326 -6.66 -58.88 -20.35
CA ARG A 326 -7.36 -59.43 -21.53
C ARG A 326 -6.86 -58.71 -22.76
N GLY A 327 -6.16 -59.47 -23.60
CA GLY A 327 -5.73 -59.07 -24.93
C GLY A 327 -6.91 -59.15 -25.91
N HIS A 328 -6.94 -58.29 -26.86
CA HIS A 328 -7.47 -58.54 -28.21
C HIS A 328 -6.62 -57.81 -29.24
N ALA A 329 -6.29 -58.54 -30.17
CA ALA A 329 -5.55 -58.58 -31.37
C ALA A 329 -5.95 -57.52 -32.43
N ALA A 330 -4.92 -57.03 -33.09
CA ALA A 330 -4.64 -57.10 -34.51
C ALA A 330 -5.42 -56.24 -35.50
N ALA A 331 -4.69 -55.54 -36.27
CA ALA A 331 -4.60 -55.31 -37.72
C ALA A 331 -4.56 -53.80 -38.03
N ALA A 332 -3.90 -53.24 -38.97
CA ALA A 332 -2.99 -53.70 -40.04
C ALA A 332 -2.35 -52.45 -40.64
N HIS A 333 -1.15 -52.65 -41.10
CA HIS A 333 -0.40 -51.91 -42.12
C HIS A 333 -1.06 -50.70 -42.85
N GLN A 334 -0.32 -49.57 -42.91
CA GLN A 334 0.13 -49.09 -44.23
C GLN A 334 1.35 -48.16 -44.12
N ARG A 335 2.45 -48.59 -44.74
CA ARG A 335 3.62 -47.80 -45.09
C ARG A 335 3.29 -46.99 -46.34
N VAL A 336 3.70 -45.72 -46.38
CA VAL A 336 4.18 -45.15 -47.64
C VAL A 336 5.41 -44.31 -47.32
N ALA A 337 6.46 -44.56 -48.06
CA ALA A 337 7.79 -43.95 -47.97
C ALA A 337 7.94 -42.80 -48.97
N SER A 338 9.07 -42.11 -48.78
CA SER A 338 9.81 -41.27 -49.74
C SER A 338 9.29 -39.87 -49.95
N GLY A 339 10.10 -38.83 -49.88
CA GLY A 339 11.27 -38.56 -50.60
C GLY A 339 11.92 -37.22 -50.24
N HIS A 340 13.17 -37.23 -50.45
CA HIS A 340 14.18 -36.18 -50.49
C HIS A 340 13.78 -34.80 -51.05
N ALA A 341 14.31 -33.72 -50.44
CA ALA A 341 15.27 -32.86 -51.15
C ALA A 341 15.69 -31.67 -50.29
N GLY A 342 16.95 -31.52 -50.03
CA GLY A 342 17.55 -30.38 -49.40
C GLY A 342 17.62 -29.17 -50.34
N ARG A 343 17.68 -27.99 -49.71
CA ARG A 343 18.36 -26.82 -50.29
C ARG A 343 18.88 -25.93 -49.18
N HIS A 344 20.19 -25.86 -49.10
CA HIS A 344 20.96 -24.78 -48.48
C HIS A 344 20.65 -23.46 -49.20
N VAL A 345 20.35 -22.41 -48.43
CA VAL A 345 20.50 -21.02 -48.89
C VAL A 345 21.22 -20.24 -47.79
N THR A 346 22.46 -19.92 -48.09
CA THR A 346 23.31 -18.96 -47.39
C THR A 346 22.78 -17.56 -47.65
N ALA A 347 22.53 -16.78 -46.61
CA ALA A 347 22.23 -15.35 -46.72
C ALA A 347 23.39 -14.52 -46.17
N HIS A 348 23.97 -13.74 -47.06
CA HIS A 348 25.06 -12.78 -46.81
C HIS A 348 24.56 -11.59 -45.96
N ALA A 349 25.38 -11.23 -44.99
CA ALA A 349 25.28 -9.97 -44.27
C ALA A 349 25.77 -8.81 -45.15
N HIS A 350 24.96 -7.75 -45.26
CA HIS A 350 25.41 -6.45 -45.74
C HIS A 350 25.25 -5.42 -44.61
N ALA A 351 26.42 -5.08 -44.04
CA ALA A 351 26.61 -3.88 -43.23
C ALA A 351 26.57 -2.65 -44.15
N ARG A 352 25.69 -1.71 -43.89
CA ARG A 352 25.74 -0.35 -44.47
C ARG A 352 26.18 0.64 -43.41
N THR A 353 27.39 1.08 -43.52
CA THR A 353 27.99 2.21 -42.81
C THR A 353 27.46 3.51 -43.46
N VAL A 354 26.79 4.38 -42.69
CA VAL A 354 26.49 5.75 -43.12
C VAL A 354 27.46 6.69 -42.44
N LYS A 355 28.35 7.28 -43.22
CA LYS A 355 29.19 8.43 -42.82
C LYS A 355 28.34 9.68 -42.91
N VAL A 356 28.21 10.41 -41.80
CA VAL A 356 27.73 11.81 -41.79
C VAL A 356 28.94 12.74 -41.69
N ALA A 357 29.08 13.56 -42.70
CA ALA A 357 30.14 14.54 -42.81
C ALA A 357 29.84 15.78 -41.94
N GLY A 358 30.82 16.17 -41.14
CA GLY A 358 30.79 17.41 -40.39
C GLY A 358 30.99 18.63 -41.30
N LYS A 359 30.24 19.68 -41.00
CA LYS A 359 30.50 21.03 -41.55
C LYS A 359 30.66 21.98 -40.38
N ALA A 360 31.89 22.38 -40.13
CA ALA A 360 32.26 23.45 -39.24
C ALA A 360 31.95 24.81 -39.89
N ALA A 361 31.26 25.69 -39.17
CA ALA A 361 31.17 27.09 -39.53
C ALA A 361 31.76 27.93 -38.41
N LYS A 362 32.89 28.57 -38.72
CA LYS A 362 33.51 29.65 -37.93
C LYS A 362 32.72 30.94 -38.16
N GLY A 363 32.27 31.59 -37.11
CA GLY A 363 31.71 32.95 -37.15
C GLY A 363 32.38 33.80 -36.07
N LYS A 364 32.94 34.89 -36.50
CA LYS A 364 33.85 35.83 -35.83
C LYS A 364 33.16 36.67 -34.75
N VAL A 365 33.96 36.92 -33.74
CA VAL A 365 33.89 37.95 -32.69
C VAL A 365 33.71 39.37 -33.25
N ALA A 366 32.86 40.16 -32.61
CA ALA A 366 33.00 41.62 -32.52
C ALA A 366 32.40 42.08 -31.19
N GLY A 367 33.28 42.56 -30.34
CA GLY A 367 32.92 43.18 -29.07
C GLY A 367 32.44 44.63 -29.27
N LYS A 368 31.64 45.07 -28.30
CA LYS A 368 31.54 46.47 -27.92
C LYS A 368 31.17 46.58 -26.44
N THR A 369 32.15 47.08 -25.72
CA THR A 369 32.07 47.64 -24.36
C THR A 369 31.24 48.89 -24.37
N HIS A 370 30.30 49.04 -23.42
CA HIS A 370 29.97 50.38 -22.86
C HIS A 370 29.59 50.16 -21.40
N GLY A 371 30.46 50.68 -20.51
CA GLY A 371 30.20 50.86 -19.12
C GLY A 371 29.31 52.07 -18.87
N HIS A 372 28.49 51.99 -17.83
CA HIS A 372 28.02 53.14 -17.09
C HIS A 372 27.95 52.79 -15.60
N HIS A 373 28.86 53.49 -14.89
CA HIS A 373 28.76 53.63 -13.43
C HIS A 373 27.57 54.52 -13.08
N HIS A 374 26.81 54.12 -12.05
CA HIS A 374 26.22 55.09 -11.13
C HIS A 374 26.27 54.60 -9.70
N LYS A 375 26.70 55.53 -8.85
CA LYS A 375 26.98 55.49 -7.43
C LYS A 375 25.70 55.44 -6.58
N VAL A 376 25.76 54.65 -5.51
CA VAL A 376 25.45 54.87 -4.08
C VAL A 376 24.63 56.12 -3.70
N ALA A 377 23.56 55.86 -2.92
CA ALA A 377 23.30 56.61 -1.68
C ALA A 377 22.46 55.73 -0.75
N ALA A 378 22.90 55.67 0.50
CA ALA A 378 22.21 55.15 1.65
C ALA A 378 21.20 56.17 2.18
N ASP A 379 20.10 55.66 2.73
CA ASP A 379 19.51 56.06 4.02
C ASP A 379 18.67 54.89 4.56
#